data_515109e1f1e6e242387be1dc7a97eb21
#
_entry.id   515109e1f1e6e242387be1dc7a97eb21
#
_cell.length_a   1.000
_cell.length_b   1.000
_cell.length_c   1.000
_cell.angle_alpha   90.00
_cell.angle_beta   90.00
_cell.angle_gamma   90.00
#
_symmetry.space_group_name_H-M   'P 1'
#
loop_
_entity.id
_entity.type
_entity.pdbx_description
1 polymer ?
#
loop_
_entity_poly.entity_id
_entity_poly.type
_entity_poly.pdbx_seq_one_letter_code
_entity_poly.pdbx_strand_id
1 'polypeptide(L)'
;YRTCMSMEEALTGADFIVISILPGTFDEMAVDVHMPERLGICQSVGDTAGPGGMIRALRTIPIYVEFAEAIRQYAPDAWVINYTNPMSLCVKTLYHVFPQIKAFGCCHEVFGTQKVLKGIAEDVLGLKDIDRKDIQVNVLGINHFTWFDYASYKGIDLFPMYRKYVDEHFEEGYAERDTNWANACFACAHRVKFDLFRRYGLIAAAGDRHLAEFMPGNEYLKDPETVEKWKFALTSVEWRKKDLENRLEKSRRLLKGEEEINLDPSGEEGILLIKALCGLERVVSNVNIPNTGMQIENLPAKAVVETNAVFERN
;
A
#
# COMPACT_ATOMS: atom_id res chain seq x y z
N TYR A 1 -22.03 -14.18 -8.23
CA TYR A 1 -20.63 -14.66 -8.14
C TYR A 1 -20.57 -16.06 -8.75
N ARG A 2 -19.49 -16.36 -9.47
CA ARG A 2 -19.18 -17.66 -10.04
C ARG A 2 -17.70 -17.99 -9.77
N THR A 3 -17.44 -19.21 -9.35
CA THR A 3 -16.07 -19.74 -9.23
C THR A 3 -15.63 -20.30 -10.58
N CYS A 4 -14.46 -19.94 -11.05
CA CYS A 4 -13.83 -20.47 -12.25
C CYS A 4 -12.67 -21.41 -11.88
N MET A 5 -12.48 -22.48 -12.67
CA MET A 5 -11.45 -23.49 -12.40
C MET A 5 -10.22 -23.33 -13.31
N SER A 6 -10.26 -22.41 -14.27
CA SER A 6 -9.14 -22.09 -15.15
C SER A 6 -9.03 -20.59 -15.38
N MET A 7 -7.84 -20.12 -15.77
CA MET A 7 -7.64 -18.72 -16.15
C MET A 7 -8.42 -18.36 -17.42
N GLU A 8 -8.53 -19.27 -18.39
CA GLU A 8 -9.33 -19.07 -19.59
C GLU A 8 -10.78 -18.78 -19.24
N GLU A 9 -11.39 -19.59 -18.38
CA GLU A 9 -12.78 -19.39 -17.94
C GLU A 9 -12.96 -18.08 -17.15
N ALA A 10 -11.99 -17.72 -16.33
CA ALA A 10 -12.05 -16.54 -15.50
C ALA A 10 -11.83 -15.23 -16.28
N LEU A 11 -10.98 -15.26 -17.30
CA LEU A 11 -10.50 -14.07 -17.99
C LEU A 11 -11.29 -13.78 -19.28
N THR A 12 -11.82 -14.80 -19.97
CA THR A 12 -12.52 -14.60 -21.24
C THR A 12 -13.70 -13.65 -21.08
N GLY A 13 -13.66 -12.51 -21.80
CA GLY A 13 -14.69 -11.48 -21.76
C GLY A 13 -14.66 -10.56 -20.53
N ALA A 14 -13.59 -10.61 -19.74
CA ALA A 14 -13.41 -9.70 -18.62
C ALA A 14 -12.99 -8.30 -19.10
N ASP A 15 -13.67 -7.25 -18.62
CA ASP A 15 -13.28 -5.85 -18.82
C ASP A 15 -12.31 -5.38 -17.72
N PHE A 16 -12.41 -5.95 -16.53
CA PHE A 16 -11.58 -5.62 -15.36
C PHE A 16 -11.10 -6.90 -14.66
N ILE A 17 -9.83 -6.92 -14.33
CA ILE A 17 -9.16 -8.02 -13.63
C ILE A 17 -8.56 -7.46 -12.35
N VAL A 18 -8.89 -8.05 -11.21
CA VAL A 18 -8.30 -7.70 -9.91
C VAL A 18 -7.41 -8.84 -9.46
N ILE A 19 -6.12 -8.54 -9.23
CA ILE A 19 -5.15 -9.50 -8.71
C ILE A 19 -4.89 -9.19 -7.23
N SER A 20 -5.27 -10.16 -6.37
CA SER A 20 -5.04 -10.08 -4.92
C SER A 20 -4.75 -11.49 -4.40
N ILE A 21 -3.46 -11.82 -4.29
CA ILE A 21 -3.00 -13.15 -3.88
C ILE A 21 -1.93 -13.04 -2.78
N LEU A 22 -1.75 -14.13 -2.05
CA LEU A 22 -0.60 -14.36 -1.17
C LEU A 22 0.27 -15.47 -1.81
N PRO A 23 1.40 -15.14 -2.45
CA PRO A 23 2.32 -16.13 -2.98
C PRO A 23 2.99 -16.94 -1.86
N GLY A 24 2.71 -18.22 -1.79
CA GLY A 24 3.06 -19.10 -0.67
C GLY A 24 2.03 -19.05 0.47
N THR A 25 2.41 -19.59 1.61
CA THR A 25 1.60 -19.61 2.84
C THR A 25 2.20 -18.71 3.91
N PHE A 26 1.55 -18.63 5.06
CA PHE A 26 2.14 -17.93 6.21
C PHE A 26 3.32 -18.71 6.85
N ASP A 27 3.52 -19.99 6.50
CA ASP A 27 4.70 -20.73 6.94
C ASP A 27 5.95 -20.27 6.18
N GLU A 28 5.85 -20.14 4.84
CA GLU A 28 6.92 -19.52 4.05
C GLU A 28 7.17 -18.07 4.47
N MET A 29 6.11 -17.29 4.74
CA MET A 29 6.26 -15.93 5.24
C MET A 29 7.01 -15.90 6.58
N ALA A 30 6.77 -16.84 7.49
CA ALA A 30 7.51 -16.93 8.76
C ALA A 30 9.00 -17.15 8.53
N VAL A 31 9.38 -17.96 7.55
CA VAL A 31 10.78 -18.15 7.17
C VAL A 31 11.35 -16.87 6.57
N ASP A 32 10.63 -16.25 5.63
CA ASP A 32 11.07 -15.02 4.95
C ASP A 32 11.33 -13.88 5.94
N VAL A 33 10.49 -13.73 6.96
CA VAL A 33 10.56 -12.63 7.94
C VAL A 33 11.57 -12.95 9.06
N HIS A 34 11.53 -14.17 9.64
CA HIS A 34 12.23 -14.46 10.90
C HIS A 34 13.57 -15.16 10.72
N MET A 35 13.83 -15.83 9.58
CA MET A 35 15.15 -16.45 9.37
C MET A 35 16.30 -15.44 9.35
N PRO A 36 16.17 -14.25 8.75
CA PRO A 36 17.20 -13.22 8.75
C PRO A 36 17.55 -12.67 10.14
N GLU A 37 16.67 -12.78 11.13
CA GLU A 37 16.93 -12.36 12.53
C GLU A 37 18.14 -13.08 13.12
N ARG A 38 18.39 -14.34 12.72
CA ARG A 38 19.56 -15.13 13.12
C ARG A 38 20.89 -14.51 12.65
N LEU A 39 20.83 -13.62 11.66
CA LEU A 39 21.93 -12.87 11.10
C LEU A 39 21.93 -11.40 11.53
N GLY A 40 21.11 -11.05 12.52
CA GLY A 40 20.96 -9.67 13.03
C GLY A 40 20.15 -8.75 12.09
N ILE A 41 19.36 -9.30 11.17
CA ILE A 41 18.53 -8.52 10.24
C ILE A 41 17.07 -8.65 10.68
N CYS A 42 16.55 -7.62 11.34
CA CYS A 42 15.14 -7.51 11.68
C CYS A 42 14.35 -6.90 10.52
N GLN A 43 13.17 -7.45 10.26
CA GLN A 43 12.25 -6.98 9.24
C GLN A 43 10.89 -6.69 9.87
N SER A 44 10.33 -5.51 9.64
CA SER A 44 9.03 -5.11 10.19
C SER A 44 7.85 -5.69 9.40
N VAL A 45 8.02 -5.90 8.11
CA VAL A 45 7.01 -6.47 7.20
C VAL A 45 7.59 -7.63 6.40
N GLY A 46 8.78 -7.47 5.82
CA GLY A 46 9.52 -8.49 5.08
C GLY A 46 8.85 -8.93 3.77
N ASP A 47 8.06 -8.07 3.14
CA ASP A 47 7.36 -8.41 1.90
C ASP A 47 7.79 -7.58 0.68
N THR A 48 8.49 -6.47 0.88
CA THR A 48 8.88 -5.55 -0.20
C THR A 48 10.38 -5.32 -0.26
N ALA A 49 11.00 -5.02 0.87
CA ALA A 49 12.44 -4.74 1.00
C ALA A 49 13.15 -5.88 1.75
N GLY A 50 14.48 -5.82 1.77
CA GLY A 50 15.33 -6.76 2.51
C GLY A 50 15.33 -8.19 1.97
N PRO A 51 15.90 -9.14 2.75
CA PRO A 51 15.98 -10.55 2.36
C PRO A 51 14.61 -11.20 2.13
N GLY A 52 13.64 -10.92 3.00
CA GLY A 52 12.28 -11.43 2.89
C GLY A 52 11.59 -10.98 1.61
N GLY A 53 11.68 -9.68 1.30
CA GLY A 53 11.14 -9.13 0.05
C GLY A 53 11.76 -9.76 -1.19
N MET A 54 13.08 -10.03 -1.17
CA MET A 54 13.77 -10.70 -2.28
C MET A 54 13.27 -12.14 -2.48
N ILE A 55 13.19 -12.95 -1.43
CA ILE A 55 12.71 -14.33 -1.51
C ILE A 55 11.25 -14.39 -1.92
N ARG A 56 10.42 -13.49 -1.37
CA ARG A 56 9.02 -13.37 -1.79
C ARG A 56 8.89 -12.98 -3.25
N ALA A 57 9.73 -12.08 -3.76
CA ALA A 57 9.76 -11.71 -5.18
C ALA A 57 10.08 -12.91 -6.07
N LEU A 58 11.08 -13.73 -5.74
CA LEU A 58 11.42 -14.94 -6.48
C LEU A 58 10.26 -15.94 -6.58
N ARG A 59 9.41 -15.99 -5.56
CA ARG A 59 8.20 -16.82 -5.54
C ARG A 59 7.05 -16.20 -6.33
N THR A 60 6.94 -14.88 -6.30
CA THR A 60 5.83 -14.12 -6.90
C THR A 60 5.99 -13.96 -8.41
N ILE A 61 7.20 -13.67 -8.88
CA ILE A 61 7.46 -13.38 -10.31
C ILE A 61 6.97 -14.47 -11.24
N PRO A 62 7.25 -15.77 -11.04
CA PRO A 62 6.74 -16.83 -11.92
C PRO A 62 5.21 -16.84 -12.05
N ILE A 63 4.50 -16.65 -10.93
CA ILE A 63 3.03 -16.59 -10.92
C ILE A 63 2.53 -15.40 -11.75
N TYR A 64 3.19 -14.24 -11.65
CA TYR A 64 2.83 -13.06 -12.42
C TYR A 64 3.17 -13.16 -13.90
N VAL A 65 4.19 -13.95 -14.27
CA VAL A 65 4.46 -14.29 -15.67
C VAL A 65 3.28 -15.09 -16.25
N GLU A 66 2.81 -16.13 -15.54
CA GLU A 66 1.64 -16.91 -15.94
C GLU A 66 0.38 -16.03 -16.07
N PHE A 67 0.14 -15.15 -15.11
CA PHE A 67 -1.00 -14.20 -15.18
C PHE A 67 -0.90 -13.30 -16.40
N ALA A 68 0.26 -12.68 -16.65
CA ALA A 68 0.44 -11.77 -17.77
C ALA A 68 0.27 -12.48 -19.13
N GLU A 69 0.74 -13.71 -19.26
CA GLU A 69 0.55 -14.54 -20.45
C GLU A 69 -0.93 -14.91 -20.66
N ALA A 70 -1.62 -15.31 -19.60
CA ALA A 70 -3.04 -15.62 -19.66
C ALA A 70 -3.89 -14.37 -19.99
N ILE A 71 -3.58 -13.23 -19.41
CA ILE A 71 -4.27 -11.95 -19.71
C ILE A 71 -4.04 -11.57 -21.17
N ARG A 72 -2.81 -11.65 -21.67
CA ARG A 72 -2.49 -11.40 -23.09
C ARG A 72 -3.31 -12.28 -24.03
N GLN A 73 -3.53 -13.53 -23.64
CA GLN A 73 -4.23 -14.52 -24.46
C GLN A 73 -5.75 -14.37 -24.42
N TYR A 74 -6.33 -14.16 -23.23
CA TYR A 74 -7.77 -14.31 -23.01
C TYR A 74 -8.50 -12.97 -22.77
N ALA A 75 -7.80 -11.93 -22.35
CA ALA A 75 -8.37 -10.62 -22.04
C ALA A 75 -7.38 -9.46 -22.30
N PRO A 76 -6.84 -9.32 -23.54
CA PRO A 76 -5.75 -8.36 -23.82
C PRO A 76 -6.16 -6.89 -23.64
N ASP A 77 -7.43 -6.59 -23.69
CA ASP A 77 -7.97 -5.21 -23.58
C ASP A 77 -8.44 -4.86 -22.16
N ALA A 78 -8.45 -5.82 -21.25
CA ALA A 78 -8.91 -5.61 -19.87
C ALA A 78 -7.99 -4.68 -19.08
N TRP A 79 -8.58 -3.91 -18.17
CA TRP A 79 -7.85 -3.20 -17.13
C TRP A 79 -7.46 -4.16 -16.02
N VAL A 80 -6.21 -4.10 -15.57
CA VAL A 80 -5.66 -4.95 -14.50
C VAL A 80 -5.33 -4.11 -13.28
N ILE A 81 -5.96 -4.41 -12.16
CA ILE A 81 -5.76 -3.73 -10.87
C ILE A 81 -5.01 -4.70 -9.94
N ASN A 82 -3.79 -4.35 -9.57
CA ASN A 82 -2.98 -5.17 -8.67
C ASN A 82 -3.02 -4.67 -7.23
N TYR A 83 -3.32 -5.56 -6.29
CA TYR A 83 -3.23 -5.33 -4.83
C TYR A 83 -2.14 -6.16 -4.16
N THR A 84 -1.48 -7.04 -4.90
CA THR A 84 -0.47 -7.96 -4.34
C THR A 84 0.88 -7.26 -4.16
N ASN A 85 1.54 -7.53 -3.05
CA ASN A 85 2.92 -7.15 -2.77
C ASN A 85 3.92 -8.31 -3.03
N PRO A 86 5.14 -8.00 -3.46
CA PRO A 86 5.78 -6.67 -3.68
C PRO A 86 5.17 -5.91 -4.87
N MET A 87 4.52 -4.80 -4.62
CA MET A 87 3.72 -4.07 -5.61
C MET A 87 4.50 -3.71 -6.88
N SER A 88 5.64 -3.06 -6.72
CA SER A 88 6.47 -2.61 -7.84
C SER A 88 6.95 -3.77 -8.71
N LEU A 89 7.29 -4.93 -8.11
CA LEU A 89 7.71 -6.12 -8.83
C LEU A 89 6.56 -6.78 -9.58
N CYS A 90 5.39 -6.86 -8.95
CA CYS A 90 4.19 -7.39 -9.58
C CYS A 90 3.83 -6.59 -10.84
N VAL A 91 3.71 -5.27 -10.71
CA VAL A 91 3.39 -4.39 -11.85
C VAL A 91 4.50 -4.44 -12.92
N LYS A 92 5.78 -4.43 -12.51
CA LYS A 92 6.90 -4.55 -13.44
C LYS A 92 6.88 -5.85 -14.22
N THR A 93 6.55 -6.96 -13.58
CA THR A 93 6.46 -8.28 -14.24
C THR A 93 5.35 -8.29 -15.29
N LEU A 94 4.17 -7.76 -14.95
CA LEU A 94 3.06 -7.63 -15.91
C LEU A 94 3.48 -6.90 -17.18
N TYR A 95 4.09 -5.71 -17.05
CA TYR A 95 4.57 -4.94 -18.19
C TYR A 95 5.79 -5.55 -18.91
N HIS A 96 6.62 -6.32 -18.20
CA HIS A 96 7.75 -7.02 -18.84
C HIS A 96 7.28 -8.12 -19.79
N VAL A 97 6.29 -8.88 -19.40
CA VAL A 97 5.73 -10.00 -20.18
C VAL A 97 4.76 -9.52 -21.26
N PHE A 98 3.94 -8.54 -20.91
CA PHE A 98 2.92 -7.97 -21.81
C PHE A 98 3.02 -6.43 -21.81
N PRO A 99 3.90 -5.83 -22.64
CA PRO A 99 4.14 -4.38 -22.64
C PRO A 99 2.92 -3.50 -22.92
N GLN A 100 1.89 -4.01 -23.59
CA GLN A 100 0.66 -3.30 -23.92
C GLN A 100 -0.43 -3.46 -22.85
N ILE A 101 -0.17 -4.17 -21.78
CA ILE A 101 -1.14 -4.38 -20.70
C ILE A 101 -1.61 -3.05 -20.11
N LYS A 102 -2.89 -2.94 -19.83
CA LYS A 102 -3.48 -1.79 -19.13
C LYS A 102 -3.49 -2.11 -17.63
N ALA A 103 -2.35 -1.98 -16.96
CA ALA A 103 -2.21 -2.39 -15.55
C ALA A 103 -1.73 -1.26 -14.65
N PHE A 104 -2.22 -1.25 -13.41
CA PHE A 104 -1.73 -0.41 -12.35
C PHE A 104 -1.86 -1.10 -10.99
N GLY A 105 -1.04 -0.68 -10.03
CA GLY A 105 -1.11 -1.16 -8.66
C GLY A 105 -1.77 -0.15 -7.74
N CYS A 106 -2.58 -0.62 -6.79
CA CYS A 106 -3.23 0.20 -5.77
C CYS A 106 -2.63 -0.10 -4.41
N CYS A 107 -2.23 0.95 -3.68
CA CYS A 107 -1.78 0.86 -2.30
C CYS A 107 -2.44 1.97 -1.46
N HIS A 108 -2.91 1.62 -0.27
CA HIS A 108 -3.60 2.54 0.63
C HIS A 108 -2.68 3.27 1.64
N GLU A 109 -1.39 2.98 1.67
CA GLU A 109 -0.43 3.60 2.61
C GLU A 109 -0.40 5.14 2.50
N VAL A 110 -0.53 5.67 1.29
CA VAL A 110 -0.67 7.11 1.02
C VAL A 110 -1.89 7.70 1.73
N PHE A 111 -3.00 6.96 1.74
CA PHE A 111 -4.25 7.40 2.39
C PHE A 111 -4.10 7.52 3.91
N GLY A 112 -3.31 6.64 4.53
CA GLY A 112 -2.95 6.73 5.95
C GLY A 112 -2.27 8.06 6.27
N THR A 113 -1.32 8.49 5.44
CA THR A 113 -0.63 9.77 5.62
C THR A 113 -1.55 10.99 5.38
N GLN A 114 -2.45 10.92 4.40
CA GLN A 114 -3.47 11.97 4.24
C GLN A 114 -4.40 12.07 5.47
N LYS A 115 -4.76 10.95 6.12
CA LYS A 115 -5.53 10.97 7.38
C LYS A 115 -4.75 11.60 8.53
N VAL A 116 -3.45 11.36 8.62
CA VAL A 116 -2.57 12.04 9.59
C VAL A 116 -2.57 13.55 9.35
N LEU A 117 -2.38 14.00 8.10
CA LEU A 117 -2.44 15.42 7.72
C LEU A 117 -3.80 16.04 8.04
N LYS A 118 -4.89 15.33 7.75
CA LYS A 118 -6.25 15.74 8.12
C LYS A 118 -6.36 15.99 9.62
N GLY A 119 -5.99 15.00 10.44
CA GLY A 119 -6.12 15.11 11.88
C GLY A 119 -5.23 16.20 12.49
N ILE A 120 -3.99 16.38 11.99
CA ILE A 120 -3.13 17.49 12.41
C ILE A 120 -3.73 18.83 11.99
N ALA A 121 -4.33 18.95 10.80
CA ALA A 121 -5.00 20.18 10.36
C ALA A 121 -6.22 20.51 11.23
N GLU A 122 -6.99 19.51 11.63
CA GLU A 122 -8.09 19.68 12.57
C GLU A 122 -7.61 20.24 13.93
N ASP A 123 -6.49 19.69 14.45
CA ASP A 123 -5.93 20.11 15.74
C ASP A 123 -5.27 21.47 15.71
N VAL A 124 -4.44 21.74 14.72
CA VAL A 124 -3.60 22.95 14.68
C VAL A 124 -4.34 24.14 14.08
N LEU A 125 -5.18 23.92 13.07
CA LEU A 125 -5.91 24.97 12.36
C LEU A 125 -7.35 25.13 12.86
N GLY A 126 -7.80 24.26 13.78
CA GLY A 126 -9.18 24.30 14.30
C GLY A 126 -10.24 23.96 13.26
N LEU A 127 -9.86 23.30 12.18
CA LEU A 127 -10.76 22.87 11.12
C LEU A 127 -11.61 21.68 11.61
N LYS A 128 -12.79 21.49 11.00
CA LYS A 128 -13.70 20.39 11.35
C LYS A 128 -14.22 19.72 10.08
N ASP A 129 -14.57 18.46 10.22
CA ASP A 129 -15.24 17.67 9.17
C ASP A 129 -14.48 17.65 7.83
N ILE A 130 -13.14 17.57 7.89
CA ILE A 130 -12.30 17.43 6.70
C ILE A 130 -12.47 16.00 6.17
N ASP A 131 -12.80 15.83 4.88
CA ASP A 131 -12.65 14.54 4.23
C ASP A 131 -11.17 14.34 3.84
N ARG A 132 -10.65 13.11 3.98
CA ARG A 132 -9.31 12.74 3.49
C ARG A 132 -9.10 13.17 2.03
N LYS A 133 -10.13 13.02 1.21
CA LYS A 133 -10.08 13.37 -0.22
C LYS A 133 -9.90 14.86 -0.50
N ASP A 134 -10.20 15.71 0.47
CA ASP A 134 -9.95 17.15 0.36
C ASP A 134 -8.48 17.52 0.59
N ILE A 135 -7.68 16.60 1.16
CA ILE A 135 -6.23 16.79 1.32
C ILE A 135 -5.57 16.45 -0.02
N GLN A 136 -5.23 17.51 -0.76
CA GLN A 136 -4.51 17.38 -2.03
C GLN A 136 -3.03 17.19 -1.77
N VAL A 137 -2.44 16.18 -2.40
CA VAL A 137 -1.02 15.84 -2.26
C VAL A 137 -0.39 15.56 -3.62
N ASN A 138 0.90 15.86 -3.77
CA ASN A 138 1.71 15.35 -4.86
C ASN A 138 2.46 14.12 -4.37
N VAL A 139 2.24 12.98 -5.03
CA VAL A 139 2.75 11.66 -4.63
C VAL A 139 3.94 11.30 -5.50
N LEU A 140 5.08 11.05 -4.88
CA LEU A 140 6.36 10.75 -5.55
C LEU A 140 7.07 9.59 -4.83
N GLY A 141 7.62 8.67 -5.57
CA GLY A 141 8.48 7.63 -5.02
C GLY A 141 8.22 6.25 -5.60
N ILE A 142 8.55 5.24 -4.81
CA ILE A 142 8.25 3.83 -5.08
C ILE A 142 7.34 3.30 -3.99
N ASN A 143 6.59 2.25 -4.27
CA ASN A 143 5.65 1.69 -3.31
C ASN A 143 6.29 1.42 -1.94
N HIS A 144 5.61 1.78 -0.87
CA HIS A 144 6.03 1.74 0.52
C HIS A 144 7.20 2.67 0.90
N PHE A 145 7.77 3.38 -0.08
CA PHE A 145 8.76 4.45 0.14
C PHE A 145 8.38 5.69 -0.69
N THR A 146 7.17 6.14 -0.44
CA THR A 146 6.50 7.23 -1.13
C THR A 146 6.62 8.52 -0.31
N TRP A 147 6.58 9.68 -0.98
CA TRP A 147 6.78 10.98 -0.38
C TRP A 147 5.79 12.00 -0.93
N PHE A 148 5.49 13.02 -0.14
CA PHE A 148 4.81 14.23 -0.58
C PHE A 148 5.80 15.40 -0.56
N ASP A 149 5.93 16.09 -1.68
CA ASP A 149 6.61 17.39 -1.80
C ASP A 149 5.61 18.56 -1.82
N TYR A 150 4.32 18.24 -1.87
CA TYR A 150 3.21 19.18 -1.78
C TYR A 150 2.06 18.53 -1.01
N ALA A 151 1.46 19.32 -0.10
CA ALA A 151 0.22 18.95 0.59
C ALA A 151 -0.59 20.22 0.88
N SER A 152 -1.89 20.20 0.55
CA SER A 152 -2.77 21.35 0.80
C SER A 152 -4.20 20.93 1.13
N TYR A 153 -4.92 21.84 1.81
CA TYR A 153 -6.35 21.78 2.05
C TYR A 153 -7.00 23.08 1.61
N LYS A 154 -7.85 23.04 0.58
CA LYS A 154 -8.53 24.23 0.02
C LYS A 154 -7.58 25.41 -0.23
N GLY A 155 -6.38 25.12 -0.75
CA GLY A 155 -5.35 26.12 -1.05
C GLY A 155 -4.48 26.54 0.14
N ILE A 156 -4.73 26.04 1.34
CA ILE A 156 -3.85 26.23 2.51
C ILE A 156 -2.70 25.24 2.41
N ASP A 157 -1.46 25.71 2.38
CA ASP A 157 -0.26 24.87 2.47
C ASP A 157 -0.16 24.22 3.86
N LEU A 158 -0.08 22.89 3.88
CA LEU A 158 -0.03 22.09 5.10
C LEU A 158 1.41 21.84 5.61
N PHE A 159 2.46 22.15 4.85
CA PHE A 159 3.84 21.92 5.28
C PHE A 159 4.26 22.74 6.50
N PRO A 160 3.94 24.04 6.60
CA PRO A 160 4.25 24.83 7.79
C PRO A 160 3.55 24.30 9.05
N MET A 161 2.28 23.90 8.92
CA MET A 161 1.51 23.27 9.99
C MET A 161 2.13 21.94 10.41
N TYR A 162 2.45 21.07 9.45
CA TYR A 162 3.06 19.75 9.72
C TYR A 162 4.42 19.91 10.41
N ARG A 163 5.25 20.86 9.95
CA ARG A 163 6.55 21.16 10.59
C ARG A 163 6.37 21.56 12.05
N LYS A 164 5.46 22.50 12.33
CA LYS A 164 5.17 22.94 13.69
C LYS A 164 4.75 21.75 14.57
N TYR A 165 3.83 20.92 14.08
CA TYR A 165 3.37 19.75 14.81
C TYR A 165 4.50 18.75 15.08
N VAL A 166 5.32 18.44 14.08
CA VAL A 166 6.47 17.54 14.22
C VAL A 166 7.47 18.07 15.25
N ASP A 167 7.72 19.37 15.28
CA ASP A 167 8.67 19.97 16.23
C ASP A 167 8.13 19.93 17.67
N GLU A 168 6.83 20.14 17.86
CA GLU A 168 6.18 20.13 19.18
C GLU A 168 5.90 18.72 19.71
N HIS A 169 5.66 17.72 18.84
CA HIS A 169 5.19 16.38 19.22
C HIS A 169 6.12 15.24 18.76
N PHE A 170 7.39 15.50 18.55
CA PHE A 170 8.33 14.51 18.02
C PHE A 170 8.44 13.25 18.89
N GLU A 171 8.44 13.39 20.20
CA GLU A 171 8.59 12.27 21.13
C GLU A 171 7.27 11.50 21.36
N GLU A 172 6.15 12.18 21.33
CA GLU A 172 4.82 11.59 21.47
C GLU A 172 4.39 10.90 20.18
N GLY A 173 4.65 11.53 19.04
CA GLY A 173 4.14 11.17 17.74
C GLY A 173 2.71 11.67 17.51
N TYR A 174 2.00 10.98 16.60
CA TYR A 174 0.58 11.22 16.31
C TYR A 174 -0.21 9.95 16.55
N ALA A 175 -1.28 10.02 17.33
CA ALA A 175 -2.20 8.90 17.55
C ALA A 175 -3.30 8.91 16.48
N GLU A 176 -3.35 7.86 15.65
CA GLU A 176 -4.40 7.73 14.63
C GLU A 176 -5.79 7.65 15.27
N ARG A 177 -6.74 8.46 14.75
CA ARG A 177 -8.13 8.53 15.23
C ARG A 177 -9.10 7.72 14.37
N ASP A 178 -8.79 7.60 13.08
CA ASP A 178 -9.65 6.96 12.06
C ASP A 178 -9.05 5.62 11.61
N THR A 179 -8.81 4.69 12.53
CA THR A 179 -8.39 3.33 12.18
C THR A 179 -9.61 2.50 11.81
N ASN A 180 -9.61 1.92 10.63
CA ASN A 180 -10.61 0.91 10.29
C ASN A 180 -10.25 -0.45 10.92
N TRP A 181 -11.22 -1.36 10.97
CA TRP A 181 -11.05 -2.69 11.56
C TRP A 181 -9.91 -3.52 10.91
N ALA A 182 -9.58 -3.27 9.64
CA ALA A 182 -8.54 -3.99 8.91
C ALA A 182 -7.13 -3.50 9.24
N ASN A 183 -6.98 -2.24 9.67
CA ASN A 183 -5.69 -1.57 9.85
C ASN A 183 -5.36 -1.23 11.31
N ALA A 184 -6.28 -1.44 12.24
CA ALA A 184 -6.07 -1.10 13.66
C ALA A 184 -4.84 -1.78 14.29
N CYS A 185 -4.51 -3.02 13.86
CA CYS A 185 -3.33 -3.76 14.33
C CYS A 185 -2.00 -3.21 13.79
N PHE A 186 -2.03 -2.28 12.85
CA PHE A 186 -0.87 -1.66 12.23
C PHE A 186 -0.66 -0.21 12.67
N ALA A 187 -1.46 0.28 13.61
CA ALA A 187 -1.33 1.62 14.16
C ALA A 187 0.09 1.88 14.68
N CYS A 188 0.60 3.07 14.45
CA CYS A 188 1.92 3.52 14.93
C CYS A 188 1.83 4.98 15.36
N ALA A 189 2.89 5.48 16.00
CA ALA A 189 2.96 6.88 16.41
C ALA A 189 3.55 7.80 15.34
N HIS A 190 3.82 7.33 14.13
CA HIS A 190 4.37 8.10 13.01
C HIS A 190 5.73 8.77 13.29
N ARG A 191 6.50 8.27 14.26
CA ARG A 191 7.78 8.88 14.67
C ARG A 191 8.88 8.69 13.63
N VAL A 192 8.92 7.56 12.91
CA VAL A 192 9.84 7.35 11.78
C VAL A 192 9.55 8.39 10.69
N LYS A 193 8.28 8.59 10.36
CA LYS A 193 7.82 9.62 9.42
C LYS A 193 8.24 11.03 9.84
N PHE A 194 8.14 11.36 11.12
CA PHE A 194 8.55 12.65 11.67
C PHE A 194 10.08 12.85 11.61
N ASP A 195 10.86 11.81 11.90
CA ASP A 195 12.31 11.87 11.78
C ASP A 195 12.75 12.07 10.32
N LEU A 196 12.16 11.33 9.40
CA LEU A 196 12.42 11.49 7.97
C LEU A 196 12.05 12.90 7.47
N PHE A 197 10.95 13.48 7.97
CA PHE A 197 10.59 14.86 7.65
C PHE A 197 11.64 15.87 8.16
N ARG A 198 12.15 15.71 9.37
CA ARG A 198 13.22 16.56 9.90
C ARG A 198 14.50 16.48 9.08
N ARG A 199 14.81 15.29 8.55
CA ARG A 199 16.03 15.06 7.75
C ARG A 199 15.91 15.61 6.33
N TYR A 200 14.77 15.39 5.69
CA TYR A 200 14.63 15.60 4.25
C TYR A 200 13.70 16.75 3.87
N GLY A 201 12.90 17.25 4.79
CA GLY A 201 11.92 18.31 4.54
C GLY A 201 10.73 17.88 3.68
N LEU A 202 10.58 16.57 3.42
CA LEU A 202 9.49 15.96 2.68
C LEU A 202 8.66 15.07 3.60
N ILE A 203 7.36 14.96 3.34
CA ILE A 203 6.48 14.12 4.15
C ILE A 203 6.53 12.69 3.61
N ALA A 204 7.10 11.76 4.37
CA ALA A 204 7.08 10.34 4.01
C ALA A 204 5.64 9.80 4.05
N ALA A 205 5.21 9.13 3.00
CA ALA A 205 3.81 8.80 2.74
C ALA A 205 3.49 7.30 2.80
N ALA A 206 4.19 6.58 3.68
CA ALA A 206 3.91 5.19 4.01
C ALA A 206 3.91 5.00 5.54
N GLY A 207 3.46 3.87 6.04
CA GLY A 207 3.50 3.55 7.46
C GLY A 207 4.94 3.38 7.98
N ASP A 208 5.19 3.71 9.24
CA ASP A 208 6.51 3.68 9.85
C ASP A 208 7.22 2.33 9.69
N ARG A 209 6.48 1.22 9.79
CA ARG A 209 7.03 -0.14 9.61
C ARG A 209 7.57 -0.40 8.20
N HIS A 210 6.96 0.20 7.16
CA HIS A 210 7.46 0.13 5.79
C HIS A 210 8.66 1.04 5.59
N LEU A 211 8.56 2.30 6.03
CA LEU A 211 9.64 3.27 5.93
C LEU A 211 10.91 2.77 6.60
N ALA A 212 10.79 2.11 7.76
CA ALA A 212 11.91 1.57 8.52
C ALA A 212 12.74 0.53 7.71
N GLU A 213 12.09 -0.26 6.83
CA GLU A 213 12.78 -1.28 6.02
C GLU A 213 13.59 -0.69 4.86
N PHE A 214 13.32 0.55 4.44
CA PHE A 214 14.08 1.24 3.40
C PHE A 214 15.27 2.05 3.95
N MET A 215 15.38 2.17 5.27
CA MET A 215 16.48 2.86 5.93
C MET A 215 17.53 1.86 6.43
N PRO A 216 18.77 2.30 6.73
CA PRO A 216 19.75 1.43 7.34
C PRO A 216 19.20 0.72 8.58
N GLY A 217 19.32 -0.62 8.64
CA GLY A 217 18.66 -1.44 9.66
C GLY A 217 19.01 -1.09 11.11
N ASN A 218 20.16 -0.45 11.32
CA ASN A 218 20.59 0.02 12.65
C ASN A 218 19.89 1.31 13.12
N GLU A 219 19.11 1.98 12.27
CA GLU A 219 18.41 3.21 12.66
C GLU A 219 17.08 2.92 13.37
N TYR A 220 16.22 2.08 12.78
CA TYR A 220 14.86 1.83 13.28
C TYR A 220 14.58 0.37 13.63
N LEU A 221 15.37 -0.57 13.09
CA LEU A 221 15.17 -2.02 13.19
C LEU A 221 16.34 -2.77 13.83
N LYS A 222 17.16 -2.07 14.61
CA LYS A 222 18.35 -2.66 15.24
C LYS A 222 18.00 -3.82 16.17
N ASP A 223 17.01 -3.62 17.02
CA ASP A 223 16.57 -4.54 18.06
C ASP A 223 15.13 -4.19 18.50
N PRO A 224 14.45 -5.06 19.26
CA PRO A 224 13.09 -4.82 19.74
C PRO A 224 12.94 -3.53 20.58
N GLU A 225 13.95 -3.17 21.37
CA GLU A 225 13.94 -1.94 22.16
C GLU A 225 13.93 -0.69 21.28
N THR A 226 14.69 -0.72 20.18
CA THR A 226 14.67 0.33 19.16
C THR A 226 13.27 0.47 18.53
N VAL A 227 12.64 -0.64 18.15
CA VAL A 227 11.29 -0.64 17.59
C VAL A 227 10.26 -0.05 18.57
N GLU A 228 10.32 -0.46 19.84
CA GLU A 228 9.47 0.08 20.90
C GLU A 228 9.68 1.58 21.10
N LYS A 229 10.93 2.04 21.12
CA LYS A 229 11.27 3.47 21.20
C LYS A 229 10.67 4.26 20.06
N TRP A 230 10.65 3.73 18.84
CA TRP A 230 10.05 4.38 17.66
C TRP A 230 8.53 4.22 17.58
N LYS A 231 7.93 3.46 18.52
CA LYS A 231 6.48 3.30 18.69
C LYS A 231 5.74 2.81 17.43
N PHE A 232 6.30 1.80 16.77
CA PHE A 232 5.60 1.05 15.73
C PHE A 232 5.65 -0.44 16.01
N ALA A 233 4.72 -1.20 15.45
CA ALA A 233 4.64 -2.65 15.65
C ALA A 233 5.25 -3.40 14.47
N LEU A 234 5.94 -4.49 14.76
CA LEU A 234 6.33 -5.49 13.76
C LEU A 234 5.07 -6.28 13.34
N THR A 235 4.98 -6.66 12.08
CA THR A 235 3.89 -7.50 11.62
C THR A 235 4.15 -8.95 12.01
N SER A 236 3.55 -9.40 13.10
CA SER A 236 3.67 -10.77 13.57
C SER A 236 3.06 -11.76 12.59
N VAL A 237 3.84 -12.75 12.15
CA VAL A 237 3.33 -13.85 11.32
C VAL A 237 2.38 -14.74 12.12
N GLU A 238 2.62 -14.90 13.42
CA GLU A 238 1.73 -15.63 14.32
C GLU A 238 0.33 -14.97 14.38
N TRP A 239 0.29 -13.65 14.50
CA TRP A 239 -0.97 -12.91 14.42
C TRP A 239 -1.69 -13.15 13.07
N ARG A 240 -0.95 -13.17 11.95
CA ARG A 240 -1.53 -13.43 10.62
C ARG A 240 -2.13 -14.83 10.50
N LYS A 241 -1.48 -15.84 11.07
CA LYS A 241 -2.00 -17.22 11.13
C LYS A 241 -3.31 -17.25 11.93
N LYS A 242 -3.33 -16.61 13.10
CA LYS A 242 -4.53 -16.52 13.93
C LYS A 242 -5.67 -15.76 13.26
N ASP A 243 -5.35 -14.65 12.59
CA ASP A 243 -6.34 -13.89 11.84
C ASP A 243 -6.89 -14.69 10.64
N LEU A 244 -6.08 -15.50 9.97
CA LEU A 244 -6.55 -16.43 8.93
C LEU A 244 -7.59 -17.42 9.50
N GLU A 245 -7.32 -18.04 10.64
CA GLU A 245 -8.28 -18.93 11.29
C GLU A 245 -9.61 -18.24 11.57
N ASN A 246 -9.55 -17.02 12.13
CA ASN A 246 -10.73 -16.20 12.43
C ASN A 246 -11.53 -15.86 11.17
N ARG A 247 -10.84 -15.48 10.09
CA ARG A 247 -11.48 -15.16 8.80
C ARG A 247 -12.11 -16.39 8.14
N LEU A 248 -11.46 -17.54 8.19
CA LEU A 248 -12.03 -18.79 7.71
C LEU A 248 -13.28 -19.19 8.50
N GLU A 249 -13.26 -19.04 9.81
CA GLU A 249 -14.43 -19.31 10.64
C GLU A 249 -15.58 -18.33 10.36
N LYS A 250 -15.28 -17.05 10.21
CA LYS A 250 -16.25 -16.04 9.77
C LYS A 250 -16.87 -16.42 8.42
N SER A 251 -16.04 -16.83 7.45
CA SER A 251 -16.53 -17.27 6.13
C SER A 251 -17.47 -18.47 6.23
N ARG A 252 -17.20 -19.44 7.13
CA ARG A 252 -18.09 -20.57 7.37
C ARG A 252 -19.44 -20.13 7.95
N ARG A 253 -19.44 -19.19 8.90
CA ARG A 253 -20.68 -18.64 9.49
C ARG A 253 -21.51 -17.88 8.44
N LEU A 254 -20.86 -17.07 7.60
CA LEU A 254 -21.53 -16.40 6.50
C LEU A 254 -22.18 -17.38 5.51
N LEU A 255 -21.48 -18.45 5.13
CA LEU A 255 -22.02 -19.50 4.25
C LEU A 255 -23.21 -20.24 4.84
N LYS A 256 -23.27 -20.39 6.18
CA LYS A 256 -24.40 -21.01 6.89
C LYS A 256 -25.55 -20.03 7.15
N GLY A 257 -25.39 -18.75 6.86
CA GLY A 257 -26.37 -17.71 7.19
C GLY A 257 -26.45 -17.39 8.69
N GLU A 258 -25.41 -17.73 9.46
CA GLU A 258 -25.30 -17.45 10.90
C GLU A 258 -24.77 -16.02 11.16
N GLU A 259 -24.27 -15.34 10.14
CA GLU A 259 -23.75 -13.98 10.17
C GLU A 259 -24.15 -13.24 8.89
N GLU A 260 -24.40 -11.94 8.99
CA GLU A 260 -24.70 -11.10 7.84
C GLU A 260 -23.42 -10.54 7.21
N ILE A 261 -23.45 -10.34 5.88
CA ILE A 261 -22.34 -9.72 5.15
C ILE A 261 -22.32 -8.23 5.51
N ASN A 262 -21.21 -7.75 6.07
CA ASN A 262 -20.97 -6.32 6.23
C ASN A 262 -20.74 -5.68 4.86
N LEU A 263 -21.54 -4.68 4.52
CA LEU A 263 -21.48 -3.93 3.27
C LEU A 263 -20.79 -2.57 3.42
N ASP A 264 -20.24 -2.26 4.60
CA ASP A 264 -19.50 -1.01 4.82
C ASP A 264 -18.25 -0.94 3.93
N PRO A 265 -17.94 0.23 3.35
CA PRO A 265 -16.76 0.40 2.53
C PRO A 265 -15.48 0.04 3.28
N SER A 266 -14.60 -0.73 2.64
CA SER A 266 -13.30 -1.13 3.21
C SER A 266 -12.27 0.02 3.27
N GLY A 267 -12.53 1.13 2.55
CA GLY A 267 -11.59 2.22 2.35
C GLY A 267 -10.69 2.07 1.12
N GLU A 268 -10.75 0.92 0.44
CA GLU A 268 -10.06 0.73 -0.85
C GLU A 268 -10.80 1.45 -1.99
N GLU A 269 -10.04 2.01 -2.94
CA GLU A 269 -10.60 2.82 -4.03
C GLU A 269 -10.86 2.05 -5.34
N GLY A 270 -10.58 0.73 -5.41
CA GLY A 270 -10.66 -0.04 -6.66
C GLY A 270 -12.00 0.08 -7.40
N ILE A 271 -13.13 0.01 -6.68
CA ILE A 271 -14.46 0.19 -7.29
C ILE A 271 -14.66 1.62 -7.79
N LEU A 272 -14.15 2.62 -7.07
CA LEU A 272 -14.18 4.02 -7.49
C LEU A 272 -13.39 4.23 -8.79
N LEU A 273 -12.20 3.62 -8.89
CA LEU A 273 -11.37 3.67 -10.09
C LEU A 273 -12.04 2.96 -11.28
N ILE A 274 -12.68 1.82 -11.07
CA ILE A 274 -13.48 1.12 -12.10
C ILE A 274 -14.60 2.03 -12.62
N LYS A 275 -15.35 2.67 -11.71
CA LYS A 275 -16.40 3.63 -12.12
C LYS A 275 -15.85 4.78 -12.95
N ALA A 276 -14.70 5.33 -12.57
CA ALA A 276 -14.05 6.40 -13.31
C ALA A 276 -13.62 5.94 -14.72
N LEU A 277 -13.01 4.77 -14.84
CA LEU A 277 -12.66 4.17 -16.13
C LEU A 277 -13.88 3.85 -17.01
N CYS A 278 -15.05 3.56 -16.41
CA CYS A 278 -16.31 3.43 -17.11
C CYS A 278 -16.95 4.79 -17.50
N GLY A 279 -16.36 5.92 -17.09
CA GLY A 279 -16.87 7.26 -17.38
C GLY A 279 -18.03 7.72 -16.50
N LEU A 280 -18.23 7.09 -15.35
CA LEU A 280 -19.28 7.47 -14.40
C LEU A 280 -18.85 8.62 -13.48
N GLU A 281 -17.55 8.82 -13.31
CA GLU A 281 -16.97 9.89 -12.49
C GLU A 281 -15.53 10.18 -12.94
N ARG A 282 -14.93 11.24 -12.41
CA ARG A 282 -13.52 11.59 -12.58
C ARG A 282 -12.84 11.54 -11.22
N VAL A 283 -11.76 10.78 -11.10
CA VAL A 283 -11.05 10.57 -9.84
C VAL A 283 -9.56 10.84 -10.00
N VAL A 284 -8.95 11.49 -9.01
CA VAL A 284 -7.50 11.59 -8.86
C VAL A 284 -7.11 10.70 -7.69
N SER A 285 -6.22 9.73 -7.92
CA SER A 285 -5.73 8.81 -6.89
C SER A 285 -4.25 8.50 -7.13
N ASN A 286 -3.59 7.85 -6.16
CA ASN A 286 -2.24 7.34 -6.35
C ASN A 286 -2.26 5.94 -6.96
N VAL A 287 -1.29 5.70 -7.82
CA VAL A 287 -1.11 4.41 -8.50
C VAL A 287 0.35 4.06 -8.67
N ASN A 288 0.61 2.75 -8.77
CA ASN A 288 1.90 2.20 -9.12
C ASN A 288 1.92 1.84 -10.61
N ILE A 289 2.73 2.54 -11.41
CA ILE A 289 2.85 2.41 -12.86
C ILE A 289 4.31 2.53 -13.30
N PRO A 290 4.68 2.04 -14.50
CA PRO A 290 5.99 2.32 -15.08
C PRO A 290 6.25 3.83 -15.26
N ASN A 291 7.46 4.27 -14.98
CA ASN A 291 7.93 5.67 -15.09
C ASN A 291 8.13 6.12 -16.56
N THR A 292 7.33 5.59 -17.49
CA THR A 292 7.49 5.85 -18.93
C THR A 292 7.18 7.29 -19.32
N GLY A 293 6.33 7.96 -18.56
CA GLY A 293 6.06 9.40 -18.70
C GLY A 293 7.05 10.30 -17.95
N MET A 294 8.14 9.74 -17.40
CA MET A 294 9.13 10.45 -16.59
C MET A 294 8.50 11.23 -15.43
N GLN A 295 7.52 10.65 -14.78
CA GLN A 295 6.85 11.23 -13.61
C GLN A 295 7.85 11.57 -12.49
N ILE A 296 8.93 10.79 -12.40
CA ILE A 296 10.08 11.04 -11.53
C ILE A 296 11.34 11.03 -12.41
N GLU A 297 11.86 12.21 -12.73
CA GLU A 297 12.90 12.42 -13.75
C GLU A 297 14.21 11.69 -13.46
N ASN A 298 14.61 11.56 -12.19
CA ASN A 298 15.85 10.91 -11.78
C ASN A 298 15.75 9.41 -11.59
N LEU A 299 14.58 8.80 -11.88
CA LEU A 299 14.41 7.35 -11.87
C LEU A 299 14.35 6.79 -13.30
N PRO A 300 14.83 5.55 -13.53
CA PRO A 300 14.77 4.94 -14.85
C PRO A 300 13.34 4.86 -15.40
N ALA A 301 13.14 5.06 -16.69
CA ALA A 301 11.83 4.98 -17.35
C ALA A 301 11.11 3.64 -17.16
N LYS A 302 11.85 2.54 -16.92
CA LYS A 302 11.29 1.21 -16.65
C LYS A 302 11.12 0.90 -15.16
N ALA A 303 11.43 1.83 -14.25
CA ALA A 303 11.10 1.68 -12.85
C ALA A 303 9.57 1.75 -12.68
N VAL A 304 9.03 1.03 -11.72
CA VAL A 304 7.64 1.23 -11.29
C VAL A 304 7.64 2.24 -10.17
N VAL A 305 6.92 3.32 -10.36
CA VAL A 305 6.81 4.45 -9.42
C VAL A 305 5.39 4.58 -8.88
N GLU A 306 5.27 5.13 -7.69
CA GLU A 306 4.00 5.52 -7.12
C GLU A 306 3.80 7.02 -7.29
N THR A 307 2.71 7.41 -7.98
CA THR A 307 2.43 8.79 -8.39
C THR A 307 0.94 9.05 -8.48
N ASN A 308 0.53 10.33 -8.58
CA ASN A 308 -0.84 10.69 -8.88
C ASN A 308 -1.22 10.31 -10.31
N ALA A 309 -2.44 9.83 -10.49
CA ALA A 309 -3.06 9.61 -11.79
C ALA A 309 -4.49 10.14 -11.82
N VAL A 310 -4.92 10.57 -13.00
CA VAL A 310 -6.31 10.93 -13.28
C VAL A 310 -6.99 9.74 -13.93
N PHE A 311 -8.09 9.31 -13.34
CA PHE A 311 -8.96 8.28 -13.87
C PHE A 311 -10.21 8.93 -14.45
N GLU A 312 -10.44 8.69 -15.71
CA GLU A 312 -11.60 9.12 -16.46
C GLU A 312 -11.75 8.25 -17.72
N ARG A 313 -12.91 8.28 -18.37
CA ARG A 313 -13.10 7.61 -19.65
C ARG A 313 -12.38 8.40 -20.74
N ASN A 314 -11.51 7.74 -21.49
CA ASN A 314 -10.91 8.27 -22.72
C ASN A 314 -11.89 8.17 -23.89
#